data_22618619f09130dd081ad6c0f170cc23
#
_entry.id   22618619f09130dd081ad6c0f170cc23
#
_cell.length_a   1.000
_cell.length_b   1.000
_cell.length_c   1.000
_cell.angle_alpha   90.00
_cell.angle_beta   90.00
_cell.angle_gamma   90.00
#
_symmetry.space_group_name_H-M   'P 1'
#
loop_
_entity.id
_entity.type
_entity.pdbx_description
1 polymer ?
#
loop_
_entity_poly.entity_id
_entity_poly.type
_entity_poly.pdbx_seq_one_letter_code
_entity_poly.pdbx_strand_id
1 'polypeptide(L)'
;MDLPFELHVALRYLLAKRKQAFISVISLISTLGVTVGVMALVIALALMTGLQGEIRDRIVGANPHIYVWKTSGIQDDRAESEKLRRFPHVMGAAPAILGKALMTAARSEEFVNLTGIDPALEGSVTDLRASMQQGSLDGLNAPNPEGVVGGILIGKDLATKLGVTVGDSVTVMTLHGTLSPMGLLPVPRPLRVDGIFSLGLYEFDSTTGFVSLALAKRMFGKEQADLIQLRVDDVYAAPQIARDISSRLGEQYFTDDWTEMNRSLFSALWLEKMAISLTIGLIVMVAALNIVASLILLVMEKHRDIAILKTMGAGAGSVTAIFMMQGLIIGLVGTTVGAAAGYGLSFVLDRYKLIRVPVDVYQVSHVPFHVDPVDFVMVIVAAIAVCFVATIYPSRQAARLDPAQALRYE
;
A
#
# COMPACT_ATOMS: atom_id res chain seq x y z
N MET A 1 -3.45 -0.89 -48.76
CA MET A 1 -2.92 -2.03 -48.00
C MET A 1 -4.02 -3.05 -47.87
N ASP A 2 -3.94 -4.14 -48.65
CA ASP A 2 -4.93 -5.20 -48.58
C ASP A 2 -4.73 -5.95 -47.26
N LEU A 3 -5.74 -5.88 -46.37
CA LEU A 3 -5.75 -6.62 -45.11
C LEU A 3 -5.67 -8.13 -45.41
N PRO A 4 -4.97 -8.94 -44.62
CA PRO A 4 -5.00 -10.38 -44.75
C PRO A 4 -6.43 -10.88 -44.80
N PHE A 5 -6.73 -11.85 -45.67
CA PHE A 5 -8.07 -12.38 -45.88
C PHE A 5 -8.79 -12.72 -44.58
N GLU A 6 -8.08 -13.35 -43.67
CA GLU A 6 -8.58 -13.76 -42.33
C GLU A 6 -9.06 -12.59 -41.50
N LEU A 7 -8.28 -11.50 -41.48
CA LEU A 7 -8.62 -10.29 -40.73
C LEU A 7 -9.81 -9.56 -41.35
N HIS A 8 -9.89 -9.50 -42.68
CA HIS A 8 -11.01 -8.89 -43.37
C HIS A 8 -12.33 -9.62 -43.05
N VAL A 9 -12.32 -10.96 -43.10
CA VAL A 9 -13.48 -11.78 -42.76
C VAL A 9 -13.85 -11.64 -41.27
N ALA A 10 -12.85 -11.64 -40.35
CA ALA A 10 -13.09 -11.48 -38.94
C ALA A 10 -13.79 -10.16 -38.61
N LEU A 11 -13.30 -9.04 -39.16
CA LEU A 11 -13.92 -7.72 -38.99
C LEU A 11 -15.33 -7.65 -39.58
N ARG A 12 -15.54 -8.23 -40.74
CA ARG A 12 -16.86 -8.24 -41.39
C ARG A 12 -17.89 -9.05 -40.61
N TYR A 13 -17.48 -10.12 -39.95
CA TYR A 13 -18.36 -10.90 -39.07
C TYR A 13 -18.76 -10.14 -37.82
N LEU A 14 -17.84 -9.36 -37.23
CA LEU A 14 -18.12 -8.52 -36.04
C LEU A 14 -19.02 -7.32 -36.39
N LEU A 15 -18.87 -6.72 -37.58
CA LEU A 15 -19.54 -5.49 -38.01
C LEU A 15 -20.78 -5.71 -38.88
N ALA A 16 -21.20 -6.96 -39.13
CA ALA A 16 -22.29 -7.29 -40.04
C ALA A 16 -23.64 -6.67 -39.65
N LYS A 17 -24.16 -5.78 -40.52
CA LYS A 17 -25.40 -5.01 -40.29
C LYS A 17 -26.67 -5.79 -40.76
N ARG A 18 -27.75 -5.67 -39.96
CA ARG A 18 -29.18 -5.82 -40.24
C ARG A 18 -29.87 -7.21 -40.25
N LYS A 19 -29.24 -8.35 -40.48
CA LYS A 19 -29.95 -9.64 -40.36
C LYS A 19 -29.46 -10.56 -39.25
N GLN A 20 -28.42 -10.12 -38.49
CA GLN A 20 -27.76 -10.92 -37.47
C GLN A 20 -27.59 -10.11 -36.19
N ALA A 21 -28.64 -9.43 -35.73
CA ALA A 21 -28.64 -8.62 -34.50
C ALA A 21 -28.18 -9.44 -33.27
N PHE A 22 -28.50 -10.73 -33.27
CA PHE A 22 -28.12 -11.64 -32.17
C PHE A 22 -26.59 -11.80 -32.01
N ILE A 23 -25.84 -11.95 -33.13
CA ILE A 23 -24.37 -12.06 -33.11
C ILE A 23 -23.74 -10.76 -32.57
N SER A 24 -24.24 -9.63 -33.06
CA SER A 24 -23.73 -8.32 -32.62
C SER A 24 -23.95 -8.10 -31.13
N VAL A 25 -25.10 -8.52 -30.59
CA VAL A 25 -25.41 -8.44 -29.16
C VAL A 25 -24.47 -9.35 -28.34
N ILE A 26 -24.25 -10.58 -28.78
CA ILE A 26 -23.32 -11.50 -28.07
C ILE A 26 -21.91 -10.95 -28.05
N SER A 27 -21.39 -10.47 -29.18
CA SER A 27 -20.06 -9.85 -29.25
C SER A 27 -19.97 -8.61 -28.40
N LEU A 28 -21.01 -7.78 -28.33
CA LEU A 28 -21.10 -6.61 -27.50
C LEU A 28 -21.05 -6.98 -25.99
N ILE A 29 -21.87 -7.97 -25.58
CA ILE A 29 -21.90 -8.47 -24.20
C ILE A 29 -20.51 -9.00 -23.79
N SER A 30 -19.85 -9.76 -24.67
CA SER A 30 -18.50 -10.27 -24.41
C SER A 30 -17.47 -9.15 -24.25
N THR A 31 -17.52 -8.16 -25.16
CA THR A 31 -16.63 -6.99 -25.09
C THR A 31 -16.89 -6.18 -23.83
N LEU A 32 -18.14 -5.94 -23.46
CA LEU A 32 -18.52 -5.27 -22.22
C LEU A 32 -18.05 -6.04 -20.98
N GLY A 33 -18.17 -7.37 -21.00
CA GLY A 33 -17.67 -8.22 -19.89
C GLY A 33 -16.17 -8.04 -19.66
N VAL A 34 -15.37 -8.06 -20.74
CA VAL A 34 -13.92 -7.80 -20.65
C VAL A 34 -13.67 -6.36 -20.21
N THR A 35 -14.39 -5.38 -20.78
CA THR A 35 -14.25 -3.95 -20.44
C THR A 35 -14.48 -3.72 -18.95
N VAL A 36 -15.57 -4.23 -18.40
CA VAL A 36 -15.91 -4.07 -16.98
C VAL A 36 -14.91 -4.81 -16.09
N GLY A 37 -14.49 -6.02 -16.48
CA GLY A 37 -13.49 -6.79 -15.73
C GLY A 37 -12.13 -6.08 -15.64
N VAL A 38 -11.63 -5.57 -16.77
CA VAL A 38 -10.35 -4.83 -16.82
C VAL A 38 -10.48 -3.49 -16.11
N MET A 39 -11.59 -2.77 -16.30
CA MET A 39 -11.84 -1.51 -15.58
C MET A 39 -11.83 -1.72 -14.07
N ALA A 40 -12.54 -2.73 -13.55
CA ALA A 40 -12.58 -3.06 -12.14
C ALA A 40 -11.20 -3.42 -11.60
N LEU A 41 -10.41 -4.17 -12.38
CA LEU A 41 -9.04 -4.54 -12.02
C LEU A 41 -8.13 -3.31 -11.90
N VAL A 42 -8.16 -2.41 -12.86
CA VAL A 42 -7.36 -1.18 -12.84
C VAL A 42 -7.73 -0.31 -11.64
N ILE A 43 -9.02 -0.12 -11.37
CA ILE A 43 -9.50 0.68 -10.23
C ILE A 43 -9.07 0.05 -8.90
N ALA A 44 -9.23 -1.25 -8.74
CA ALA A 44 -8.88 -1.95 -7.50
C ALA A 44 -7.37 -1.93 -7.23
N LEU A 45 -6.53 -2.11 -8.26
CA LEU A 45 -5.08 -1.99 -8.11
C LEU A 45 -4.66 -0.55 -7.84
N ALA A 46 -5.27 0.44 -8.51
CA ALA A 46 -5.00 1.85 -8.25
C ALA A 46 -5.33 2.25 -6.80
N LEU A 47 -6.47 1.78 -6.29
CA LEU A 47 -6.87 1.95 -4.90
C LEU A 47 -5.84 1.36 -3.93
N MET A 48 -5.46 0.10 -4.18
CA MET A 48 -4.57 -0.64 -3.30
C MET A 48 -3.15 -0.03 -3.29
N THR A 49 -2.63 0.28 -4.46
CA THR A 49 -1.32 0.92 -4.60
C THR A 49 -1.31 2.32 -3.98
N GLY A 50 -2.39 3.09 -4.17
CA GLY A 50 -2.53 4.41 -3.56
C GLY A 50 -2.59 4.34 -2.03
N LEU A 51 -3.41 3.45 -1.47
CA LEU A 51 -3.53 3.30 -0.02
C LEU A 51 -2.23 2.81 0.63
N GLN A 52 -1.57 1.82 0.01
CA GLN A 52 -0.28 1.32 0.50
C GLN A 52 0.82 2.39 0.43
N GLY A 53 0.84 3.19 -0.65
CA GLY A 53 1.76 4.31 -0.80
C GLY A 53 1.57 5.36 0.29
N GLU A 54 0.34 5.81 0.51
CA GLU A 54 0.01 6.83 1.52
C GLU A 54 0.38 6.38 2.94
N ILE A 55 0.05 5.12 3.30
CA ILE A 55 0.42 4.56 4.62
C ILE A 55 1.94 4.49 4.76
N ARG A 56 2.64 4.04 3.71
CA ARG A 56 4.10 3.95 3.70
C ARG A 56 4.74 5.32 3.89
N ASP A 57 4.34 6.31 3.11
CA ASP A 57 4.92 7.66 3.16
C ASP A 57 4.73 8.30 4.54
N ARG A 58 3.59 8.07 5.18
CA ARG A 58 3.34 8.53 6.55
C ARG A 58 4.19 7.81 7.60
N ILE A 59 4.33 6.49 7.50
CA ILE A 59 5.19 5.72 8.40
C ILE A 59 6.63 6.22 8.31
N VAL A 60 7.10 6.43 7.11
CA VAL A 60 8.48 6.89 6.84
C VAL A 60 8.72 8.31 7.34
N GLY A 61 7.76 9.23 7.17
CA GLY A 61 7.87 10.59 7.67
C GLY A 61 7.81 10.70 9.20
N ALA A 62 7.02 9.82 9.81
CA ALA A 62 6.79 9.81 11.26
C ALA A 62 7.92 9.17 12.07
N ASN A 63 8.61 8.18 11.50
CA ASN A 63 9.57 7.34 12.22
C ASN A 63 10.97 7.46 11.64
N PRO A 64 12.01 7.19 12.45
CA PRO A 64 13.36 6.98 11.95
C PRO A 64 13.40 5.82 10.96
N HIS A 65 14.35 5.87 10.02
CA HIS A 65 14.45 4.85 8.97
C HIS A 65 15.13 3.57 9.45
N ILE A 66 16.07 3.67 10.41
CA ILE A 66 16.80 2.55 10.99
C ILE A 66 16.96 2.77 12.49
N TYR A 67 16.77 1.74 13.28
CA TYR A 67 17.15 1.66 14.67
C TYR A 67 18.42 0.82 14.81
N VAL A 68 19.39 1.34 15.53
CA VAL A 68 20.65 0.64 15.82
C VAL A 68 20.72 0.38 17.32
N TRP A 69 20.68 -0.89 17.69
CA TRP A 69 20.78 -1.38 19.04
C TRP A 69 22.20 -1.86 19.33
N LYS A 70 22.65 -1.76 20.55
CA LYS A 70 23.95 -2.29 20.96
C LYS A 70 23.79 -3.18 22.19
N THR A 71 24.25 -4.43 22.12
CA THR A 71 24.10 -5.42 23.19
C THR A 71 24.74 -4.99 24.49
N SER A 72 25.87 -4.27 24.42
CA SER A 72 26.59 -3.76 25.61
C SER A 72 26.02 -2.44 26.19
N GLY A 73 24.91 -1.95 25.60
CA GLY A 73 24.39 -0.61 25.85
C GLY A 73 25.20 0.49 25.17
N ILE A 74 24.64 1.70 25.12
CA ILE A 74 25.24 2.88 24.50
C ILE A 74 25.80 3.77 25.61
N GLN A 75 27.09 3.59 25.93
CA GLN A 75 27.73 4.29 27.03
C GLN A 75 27.90 5.80 26.81
N ASP A 76 28.23 6.17 25.57
CA ASP A 76 28.35 7.56 25.13
C ASP A 76 27.40 7.83 23.99
N ASP A 77 26.24 8.41 24.30
CA ASP A 77 25.16 8.68 23.38
C ASP A 77 25.62 9.54 22.16
N ARG A 78 26.51 10.53 22.45
CA ARG A 78 26.99 11.47 21.42
C ARG A 78 28.07 10.87 20.54
N ALA A 79 29.04 10.19 21.11
CA ALA A 79 30.12 9.55 20.35
C ALA A 79 29.59 8.45 19.44
N GLU A 80 28.61 7.67 19.91
CA GLU A 80 27.99 6.61 19.09
C GLU A 80 27.14 7.19 17.96
N SER A 81 26.35 8.25 18.24
CA SER A 81 25.57 8.95 17.21
C SER A 81 26.49 9.56 16.14
N GLU A 82 27.60 10.20 16.52
CA GLU A 82 28.54 10.79 15.56
C GLU A 82 29.27 9.72 14.75
N LYS A 83 29.60 8.57 15.34
CA LYS A 83 30.20 7.43 14.65
C LYS A 83 29.26 6.88 13.57
N LEU A 84 27.97 6.69 13.90
CA LEU A 84 26.96 6.20 12.96
C LEU A 84 26.61 7.22 11.87
N ARG A 85 26.64 8.52 12.20
CA ARG A 85 26.42 9.59 11.23
C ARG A 85 27.47 9.63 10.11
N ARG A 86 28.67 9.10 10.33
CA ARG A 86 29.74 9.03 9.33
C ARG A 86 29.57 7.90 8.32
N PHE A 87 28.60 7.02 8.51
CA PHE A 87 28.31 5.99 7.51
C PHE A 87 27.75 6.61 6.23
N PRO A 88 28.09 6.04 5.05
CA PRO A 88 27.51 6.48 3.78
C PRO A 88 25.99 6.45 3.84
N HIS A 89 25.34 7.44 3.24
CA HIS A 89 23.89 7.57 3.15
C HIS A 89 23.16 7.87 4.46
N VAL A 90 23.85 8.03 5.60
CA VAL A 90 23.24 8.45 6.87
C VAL A 90 23.22 9.97 6.95
N MET A 91 22.03 10.55 6.99
CA MET A 91 21.78 12.00 7.06
C MET A 91 21.71 12.52 8.48
N GLY A 92 21.21 11.71 9.41
CA GLY A 92 21.03 12.07 10.81
C GLY A 92 21.15 10.86 11.73
N ALA A 93 21.58 11.13 12.98
CA ALA A 93 21.66 10.14 14.04
C ALA A 93 21.31 10.78 15.37
N ALA A 94 20.42 10.19 16.16
CA ALA A 94 20.00 10.67 17.45
C ALA A 94 19.80 9.50 18.45
N PRO A 95 20.21 9.65 19.72
CA PRO A 95 19.97 8.64 20.74
C PRO A 95 18.50 8.66 21.18
N ALA A 96 17.96 7.48 21.50
CA ALA A 96 16.62 7.38 22.04
C ALA A 96 16.48 6.31 23.13
N ILE A 97 15.46 6.51 23.96
CA ILE A 97 14.99 5.54 24.95
C ILE A 97 13.54 5.25 24.65
N LEU A 98 13.22 3.98 24.49
CA LEU A 98 11.84 3.54 24.27
C LEU A 98 11.27 2.92 25.54
N GLY A 99 10.02 3.25 25.84
CA GLY A 99 9.30 2.65 26.95
C GLY A 99 7.80 2.81 26.86
N LYS A 100 7.10 2.09 27.71
CA LYS A 100 5.63 2.20 27.83
C LYS A 100 5.29 2.84 29.17
N ALA A 101 4.26 3.67 29.14
CA ALA A 101 3.77 4.35 30.32
C ALA A 101 2.24 4.40 30.32
N LEU A 102 1.66 4.55 31.50
CA LEU A 102 0.26 4.93 31.65
C LEU A 102 0.21 6.44 31.87
N MET A 103 -0.53 7.14 31.03
CA MET A 103 -0.73 8.59 31.14
C MET A 103 -2.16 8.84 31.61
N THR A 104 -2.29 9.60 32.69
CA THR A 104 -3.56 9.95 33.30
C THR A 104 -3.76 11.47 33.26
N ALA A 105 -4.91 11.89 32.83
CA ALA A 105 -5.40 13.26 32.95
C ALA A 105 -6.72 13.28 33.73
N ALA A 106 -7.29 14.46 33.98
CA ALA A 106 -8.45 14.63 34.87
C ALA A 106 -9.67 13.72 34.55
N ARG A 107 -9.79 13.19 33.35
CA ARG A 107 -10.97 12.44 32.88
C ARG A 107 -10.69 11.10 32.23
N SER A 108 -9.44 10.79 31.89
CA SER A 108 -9.12 9.55 31.17
C SER A 108 -7.71 9.06 31.43
N GLU A 109 -7.50 7.78 31.14
CA GLU A 109 -6.22 7.09 31.26
C GLU A 109 -5.94 6.39 29.93
N GLU A 110 -4.71 6.56 29.42
CA GLU A 110 -4.29 5.96 28.15
C GLU A 110 -2.90 5.33 28.28
N PHE A 111 -2.74 4.14 27.69
CA PHE A 111 -1.40 3.56 27.55
C PHE A 111 -0.68 4.24 26.40
N VAL A 112 0.54 4.71 26.66
CA VAL A 112 1.33 5.47 25.69
C VAL A 112 2.72 4.85 25.52
N ASN A 113 3.21 4.93 24.29
CA ASN A 113 4.61 4.70 23.95
C ASN A 113 5.36 6.01 24.24
N LEU A 114 6.21 5.99 25.25
CA LEU A 114 6.97 7.16 25.65
C LEU A 114 8.39 7.04 25.09
N THR A 115 8.78 8.00 24.28
CA THR A 115 10.10 8.06 23.66
C THR A 115 10.90 9.21 24.26
N GLY A 116 12.07 8.88 24.84
CA GLY A 116 13.06 9.86 25.28
C GLY A 116 13.95 10.27 24.12
N ILE A 117 14.00 11.55 23.81
CA ILE A 117 14.71 12.10 22.65
C ILE A 117 15.66 13.22 23.05
N ASP A 118 16.70 13.45 22.26
CA ASP A 118 17.49 14.68 22.34
C ASP A 118 16.87 15.73 21.39
N PRO A 119 16.23 16.80 21.93
CA PRO A 119 15.54 17.80 21.11
C PRO A 119 16.45 18.52 20.09
N ALA A 120 17.77 18.56 20.35
CA ALA A 120 18.72 19.18 19.43
C ALA A 120 19.02 18.32 18.21
N LEU A 121 18.98 16.98 18.35
CA LEU A 121 19.31 16.02 17.30
C LEU A 121 18.08 15.46 16.61
N GLU A 122 16.94 15.41 17.28
CA GLU A 122 15.70 14.78 16.79
C GLU A 122 15.24 15.30 15.43
N GLY A 123 15.33 16.61 15.21
CA GLY A 123 14.96 17.22 13.93
C GLY A 123 15.83 16.76 12.74
N SER A 124 16.95 16.09 12.99
CA SER A 124 17.78 15.48 11.92
C SER A 124 17.32 14.06 11.56
N VAL A 125 16.50 13.43 12.40
CA VAL A 125 16.13 12.01 12.28
C VAL A 125 14.65 11.82 11.94
N THR A 126 13.78 12.66 12.52
CA THR A 126 12.33 12.63 12.26
C THR A 126 11.80 13.99 11.84
N ASP A 127 10.58 14.01 11.31
CA ASP A 127 9.88 15.25 10.94
C ASP A 127 9.08 15.85 12.12
N LEU A 128 9.36 15.42 13.37
CA LEU A 128 8.64 15.85 14.56
C LEU A 128 8.62 17.38 14.71
N ARG A 129 9.75 18.06 14.45
CA ARG A 129 9.84 19.53 14.54
C ARG A 129 8.90 20.23 13.54
N ALA A 130 8.78 19.71 12.34
CA ALA A 130 7.91 20.26 11.30
C ALA A 130 6.42 19.92 11.53
N SER A 131 6.15 18.87 12.32
CA SER A 131 4.81 18.35 12.61
C SER A 131 4.17 18.97 13.85
N MET A 132 4.86 19.90 14.53
CA MET A 132 4.30 20.58 15.69
C MET A 132 3.14 21.48 15.29
N GLN A 133 1.97 21.27 15.92
CA GLN A 133 0.78 22.10 15.73
C GLN A 133 0.69 23.22 16.77
N GLN A 134 1.08 22.92 18.00
CA GLN A 134 1.07 23.87 19.12
C GLN A 134 2.31 23.63 19.99
N GLY A 135 2.84 24.68 20.59
CA GLY A 135 4.06 24.59 21.38
C GLY A 135 5.33 24.41 20.55
N SER A 136 6.39 23.88 21.11
CA SER A 136 7.66 23.65 20.43
C SER A 136 8.44 22.47 21.00
N LEU A 137 9.27 21.85 20.15
CA LEU A 137 10.19 20.78 20.55
C LEU A 137 11.19 21.24 21.62
N ASP A 138 11.61 22.51 21.54
CA ASP A 138 12.56 23.10 22.46
C ASP A 138 11.98 23.32 23.88
N GLY A 139 10.64 23.29 24.01
CA GLY A 139 9.91 23.33 25.28
C GLY A 139 10.31 22.22 26.24
N LEU A 140 10.72 21.04 25.73
CA LEU A 140 11.19 19.91 26.52
C LEU A 140 12.43 20.26 27.43
N ASN A 141 13.18 21.28 27.05
CA ASN A 141 14.34 21.77 27.80
C ASN A 141 14.03 23.02 28.60
N ALA A 142 12.81 23.52 28.61
CA ALA A 142 12.40 24.71 29.33
C ALA A 142 12.40 24.45 30.84
N PRO A 143 12.65 25.49 31.69
CA PRO A 143 12.55 25.35 33.12
C PRO A 143 11.14 24.94 33.56
N ASN A 144 11.06 24.00 34.49
CA ASN A 144 9.81 23.47 34.97
C ASN A 144 9.23 24.29 36.12
N PRO A 145 7.90 24.49 36.17
CA PRO A 145 7.23 25.06 37.33
C PRO A 145 7.37 24.16 38.58
N GLU A 146 7.12 24.72 39.76
CA GLU A 146 7.06 23.93 40.99
C GLU A 146 6.04 22.80 40.89
N GLY A 147 6.45 21.59 41.31
CA GLY A 147 5.60 20.39 41.25
C GLY A 147 5.57 19.64 39.94
N VAL A 148 6.22 20.11 38.88
CA VAL A 148 6.33 19.45 37.58
C VAL A 148 7.74 18.89 37.39
N VAL A 149 7.84 17.61 37.00
CA VAL A 149 9.13 16.90 36.88
C VAL A 149 9.80 17.19 35.51
N GLY A 150 9.00 17.53 34.48
CA GLY A 150 9.50 17.80 33.16
C GLY A 150 8.39 18.10 32.16
N GLY A 151 8.78 18.39 30.92
CA GLY A 151 7.88 18.59 29.77
C GLY A 151 7.61 17.33 28.98
N ILE A 152 6.47 17.28 28.29
CA ILE A 152 6.10 16.23 27.38
C ILE A 152 5.46 16.81 26.12
N LEU A 153 5.76 16.20 24.97
CA LEU A 153 5.02 16.42 23.72
C LEU A 153 4.09 15.25 23.51
N ILE A 154 2.85 15.51 23.13
CA ILE A 154 1.84 14.47 22.93
C ILE A 154 1.21 14.63 21.53
N GLY A 155 0.77 13.52 20.95
CA GLY A 155 0.06 13.56 19.70
C GLY A 155 -1.33 14.20 19.83
N LYS A 156 -1.82 14.78 18.76
CA LYS A 156 -3.11 15.50 18.69
C LYS A 156 -4.29 14.66 19.16
N ASP A 157 -4.32 13.42 18.69
CA ASP A 157 -5.43 12.52 19.02
C ASP A 157 -5.37 12.06 20.48
N LEU A 158 -4.14 11.88 21.02
CA LEU A 158 -3.93 11.60 22.44
C LEU A 158 -4.36 12.80 23.30
N ALA A 159 -3.99 14.02 22.92
CA ALA A 159 -4.43 15.23 23.60
C ALA A 159 -5.97 15.35 23.64
N THR A 160 -6.62 15.00 22.53
CA THR A 160 -8.09 15.00 22.42
C THR A 160 -8.72 13.95 23.32
N LYS A 161 -8.19 12.72 23.36
CA LYS A 161 -8.67 11.64 24.25
C LYS A 161 -8.53 12.00 25.72
N LEU A 162 -7.41 12.58 26.09
CA LEU A 162 -7.12 12.99 27.48
C LEU A 162 -7.84 14.31 27.87
N GLY A 163 -8.31 15.07 26.88
CA GLY A 163 -8.96 16.37 27.10
C GLY A 163 -7.99 17.44 27.62
N VAL A 164 -6.75 17.44 27.14
CA VAL A 164 -5.69 18.35 27.57
C VAL A 164 -5.20 19.23 26.43
N THR A 165 -4.66 20.40 26.82
CA THR A 165 -4.07 21.41 25.92
C THR A 165 -2.64 21.75 26.35
N VAL A 166 -1.92 22.52 25.54
CA VAL A 166 -0.58 23.00 25.89
C VAL A 166 -0.64 23.83 27.16
N GLY A 167 0.23 23.50 28.13
CA GLY A 167 0.30 24.12 29.45
C GLY A 167 -0.38 23.27 30.55
N ASP A 168 -1.26 22.34 30.20
CA ASP A 168 -1.88 21.46 31.20
C ASP A 168 -0.90 20.43 31.77
N SER A 169 -1.24 19.90 32.96
CA SER A 169 -0.46 18.86 33.60
C SER A 169 -1.09 17.48 33.39
N VAL A 170 -0.25 16.52 33.03
CA VAL A 170 -0.60 15.09 32.90
C VAL A 170 0.26 14.29 33.86
N THR A 171 -0.29 13.22 34.42
CA THR A 171 0.47 12.30 35.28
C THR A 171 0.91 11.10 34.48
N VAL A 172 2.21 10.83 34.47
CA VAL A 172 2.78 9.69 33.75
C VAL A 172 3.36 8.69 34.73
N MET A 173 2.92 7.43 34.61
CA MET A 173 3.41 6.31 35.42
C MET A 173 4.12 5.30 34.52
N THR A 174 5.38 4.96 34.88
CA THR A 174 6.12 3.90 34.20
C THR A 174 6.14 2.64 35.07
N LEU A 175 6.42 1.48 34.44
CA LEU A 175 6.59 0.22 35.17
C LEU A 175 7.83 0.24 36.11
N HIS A 176 8.72 1.21 35.93
CA HIS A 176 9.86 1.40 36.82
C HIS A 176 9.42 2.20 38.06
N GLY A 177 9.42 1.56 39.21
CA GLY A 177 8.95 2.13 40.46
C GLY A 177 9.88 1.82 41.63
N THR A 178 9.49 2.24 42.85
CA THR A 178 10.20 1.91 44.09
C THR A 178 9.79 0.51 44.58
N LEU A 179 10.80 -0.30 44.96
CA LEU A 179 10.56 -1.57 45.60
C LEU A 179 9.98 -1.31 47.01
N SER A 180 8.79 -1.85 47.24
CA SER A 180 8.11 -1.85 48.53
C SER A 180 7.94 -3.30 49.02
N PRO A 181 7.71 -3.53 50.33
CA PRO A 181 7.42 -4.87 50.84
C PRO A 181 6.21 -5.57 50.18
N MET A 182 5.33 -4.79 49.53
CA MET A 182 4.17 -5.28 48.81
C MET A 182 4.39 -5.43 47.30
N GLY A 183 5.61 -5.22 46.80
CA GLY A 183 5.98 -5.27 45.40
C GLY A 183 6.43 -3.92 44.84
N LEU A 184 6.49 -3.84 43.51
CA LEU A 184 6.93 -2.68 42.76
C LEU A 184 5.78 -1.66 42.71
N LEU A 185 5.96 -0.49 43.33
CA LEU A 185 4.98 0.60 43.31
C LEU A 185 5.36 1.59 42.21
N PRO A 186 4.49 1.76 41.17
CA PRO A 186 4.69 2.78 40.15
C PRO A 186 4.73 4.19 40.80
N VAL A 187 5.65 5.01 40.36
CA VAL A 187 5.78 6.41 40.87
C VAL A 187 5.08 7.33 39.85
N PRO A 188 3.97 7.99 40.27
CA PRO A 188 3.34 8.99 39.42
C PRO A 188 4.22 10.22 39.26
N ARG A 189 4.41 10.69 38.03
CA ARG A 189 5.24 11.86 37.74
C ARG A 189 4.40 12.90 36.98
N PRO A 190 4.13 14.05 37.54
CA PRO A 190 3.44 15.13 36.88
C PRO A 190 4.36 15.76 35.82
N LEU A 191 3.89 15.78 34.54
CA LEU A 191 4.56 16.40 33.42
C LEU A 191 3.68 17.49 32.85
N ARG A 192 4.29 18.57 32.34
CA ARG A 192 3.59 19.63 31.61
C ARG A 192 3.53 19.31 30.12
N VAL A 193 2.39 19.51 29.49
CA VAL A 193 2.25 19.42 28.04
C VAL A 193 2.90 20.65 27.40
N ASP A 194 4.09 20.49 26.82
CA ASP A 194 4.86 21.58 26.21
C ASP A 194 4.55 21.76 24.73
N GLY A 195 3.88 20.77 24.10
CA GLY A 195 3.44 20.88 22.73
C GLY A 195 2.60 19.69 22.28
N ILE A 196 1.87 19.94 21.20
CA ILE A 196 1.02 18.97 20.52
C ILE A 196 1.49 18.85 19.09
N PHE A 197 1.79 17.63 18.66
CA PHE A 197 2.22 17.31 17.29
C PHE A 197 1.15 16.49 16.55
N SER A 198 1.24 16.47 15.22
CA SER A 198 0.48 15.54 14.38
C SER A 198 1.33 15.09 13.21
N LEU A 199 1.65 13.81 13.19
CA LEU A 199 2.40 13.14 12.12
C LEU A 199 1.45 12.57 11.05
N GLY A 200 0.14 12.66 11.31
CA GLY A 200 -0.90 12.25 10.36
C GLY A 200 -1.19 10.75 10.36
N LEU A 201 -0.66 10.00 11.32
CA LEU A 201 -1.01 8.61 11.62
C LEU A 201 -1.79 8.57 12.92
N TYR A 202 -3.08 8.25 12.86
CA TYR A 202 -3.94 8.22 14.05
C TYR A 202 -3.41 7.30 15.15
N GLU A 203 -2.93 6.11 14.79
CA GLU A 203 -2.37 5.18 15.76
C GLU A 203 -1.16 5.78 16.48
N PHE A 204 -0.29 6.45 15.74
CA PHE A 204 0.88 7.10 16.30
C PHE A 204 0.49 8.35 17.11
N ASP A 205 -0.32 9.24 16.54
CA ASP A 205 -0.78 10.48 17.18
C ASP A 205 -1.67 10.21 18.42
N SER A 206 -2.26 9.02 18.54
CA SER A 206 -3.13 8.64 19.66
C SER A 206 -2.42 7.87 20.79
N THR A 207 -1.18 7.40 20.55
CA THR A 207 -0.49 6.52 21.51
C THR A 207 0.94 6.94 21.82
N THR A 208 1.45 8.03 21.23
CA THR A 208 2.86 8.40 21.39
C THR A 208 3.05 9.72 22.14
N GLY A 209 4.04 9.72 23.02
CA GLY A 209 4.53 10.90 23.71
C GLY A 209 6.06 11.00 23.66
N PHE A 210 6.59 12.21 23.60
CA PHE A 210 8.03 12.47 23.61
C PHE A 210 8.41 13.26 24.85
N VAL A 211 9.51 12.85 25.50
CA VAL A 211 10.11 13.55 26.62
C VAL A 211 11.60 13.76 26.36
N SER A 212 12.26 14.63 27.10
CA SER A 212 13.71 14.77 26.98
C SER A 212 14.42 13.48 27.38
N LEU A 213 15.55 13.17 26.70
CA LEU A 213 16.37 11.99 26.97
C LEU A 213 16.76 11.89 28.44
N ALA A 214 17.12 13.03 29.06
CA ALA A 214 17.49 13.10 30.49
C ALA A 214 16.30 12.73 31.39
N LEU A 215 15.08 13.15 31.02
CA LEU A 215 13.90 12.80 31.80
C LEU A 215 13.57 11.31 31.61
N ALA A 216 13.65 10.78 30.40
CA ALA A 216 13.42 9.36 30.10
C ALA A 216 14.39 8.46 30.87
N LYS A 217 15.68 8.80 30.90
CA LYS A 217 16.68 8.08 31.73
C LYS A 217 16.23 7.95 33.20
N ARG A 218 15.77 9.04 33.77
CA ARG A 218 15.23 9.05 35.16
C ARG A 218 13.94 8.29 35.33
N MET A 219 13.03 8.36 34.34
CA MET A 219 11.73 7.72 34.40
C MET A 219 11.82 6.20 34.27
N PHE A 220 12.70 5.72 33.40
CA PHE A 220 12.90 4.29 33.15
C PHE A 220 14.06 3.67 33.94
N GLY A 221 14.76 4.47 34.79
CA GLY A 221 15.88 3.99 35.58
C GLY A 221 17.07 3.52 34.75
N LYS A 222 17.29 4.15 33.59
CA LYS A 222 18.35 3.83 32.65
C LYS A 222 19.46 4.90 32.71
N GLU A 223 20.69 4.45 32.67
CA GLU A 223 21.84 5.38 32.59
C GLU A 223 22.21 5.69 31.14
N GLN A 224 21.87 4.79 30.22
CA GLN A 224 22.26 4.80 28.82
C GLN A 224 21.04 4.88 27.91
N ALA A 225 21.24 5.32 26.65
CA ALA A 225 20.23 5.21 25.62
C ALA A 225 20.03 3.73 25.19
N ASP A 226 18.85 3.38 24.77
CA ASP A 226 18.55 2.03 24.30
C ASP A 226 19.09 1.79 22.89
N LEU A 227 18.99 2.83 22.05
CA LEU A 227 19.31 2.73 20.63
C LEU A 227 19.72 4.10 20.06
N ILE A 228 20.29 4.06 18.86
CA ILE A 228 20.48 5.24 18.01
C ILE A 228 19.49 5.15 16.85
N GLN A 229 18.74 6.20 16.66
CA GLN A 229 17.85 6.41 15.52
C GLN A 229 18.62 6.99 14.36
N LEU A 230 18.40 6.46 13.13
CA LEU A 230 19.07 6.97 11.94
C LEU A 230 18.05 7.39 10.89
N ARG A 231 18.37 8.47 10.20
CA ARG A 231 17.72 8.88 8.94
C ARG A 231 18.69 8.70 7.80
N VAL A 232 18.24 8.08 6.72
CA VAL A 232 19.02 7.88 5.49
C VAL A 232 18.42 8.70 4.35
N ASP A 233 19.25 8.98 3.33
CA ASP A 233 18.85 9.77 2.15
C ASP A 233 17.85 9.02 1.26
N ASP A 234 18.02 7.71 1.09
CA ASP A 234 17.07 6.85 0.38
C ASP A 234 16.43 5.85 1.36
N VAL A 235 15.16 6.07 1.64
CA VAL A 235 14.35 5.20 2.51
C VAL A 235 14.26 3.76 1.99
N TYR A 236 14.21 3.58 0.68
CA TYR A 236 14.12 2.25 0.09
C TYR A 236 15.44 1.48 0.18
N ALA A 237 16.56 2.18 0.30
CA ALA A 237 17.86 1.59 0.56
C ALA A 237 18.10 1.28 2.05
N ALA A 238 17.24 1.74 2.98
CA ALA A 238 17.40 1.54 4.41
C ALA A 238 17.66 0.08 4.81
N PRO A 239 16.98 -0.95 4.27
CA PRO A 239 17.27 -2.35 4.59
C PRO A 239 18.68 -2.80 4.19
N GLN A 240 19.25 -2.24 3.11
CA GLN A 240 20.62 -2.55 2.69
C GLN A 240 21.64 -1.83 3.58
N ILE A 241 21.39 -0.54 3.85
CA ILE A 241 22.23 0.28 4.72
C ILE A 241 22.26 -0.31 6.14
N ALA A 242 21.13 -0.77 6.66
CA ALA A 242 21.03 -1.44 7.96
C ALA A 242 21.93 -2.68 8.03
N ARG A 243 21.86 -3.54 7.02
CA ARG A 243 22.75 -4.73 6.91
C ARG A 243 24.21 -4.35 6.82
N ASP A 244 24.55 -3.32 6.04
CA ASP A 244 25.93 -2.84 5.90
C ASP A 244 26.47 -2.30 7.22
N ILE A 245 25.68 -1.56 7.96
CA ILE A 245 26.03 -1.06 9.31
C ILE A 245 26.30 -2.24 10.25
N SER A 246 25.37 -3.20 10.34
CA SER A 246 25.50 -4.38 11.19
C SER A 246 26.75 -5.20 10.83
N SER A 247 27.00 -5.45 9.53
CA SER A 247 28.16 -6.22 9.07
C SER A 247 29.50 -5.55 9.37
N ARG A 248 29.58 -4.22 9.28
CA ARG A 248 30.82 -3.46 9.54
C ARG A 248 31.12 -3.22 11.03
N LEU A 249 30.05 -3.12 11.85
CA LEU A 249 30.20 -2.88 13.29
C LEU A 249 30.33 -4.17 14.11
N GLY A 250 30.01 -5.31 13.52
CA GLY A 250 30.12 -6.64 14.15
C GLY A 250 28.91 -7.02 15.00
N GLU A 251 28.98 -8.22 15.59
CA GLU A 251 27.86 -8.90 16.28
C GLU A 251 27.29 -8.17 17.53
N GLN A 252 27.93 -7.09 17.97
CA GLN A 252 27.42 -6.28 19.08
C GLN A 252 26.31 -5.31 18.66
N TYR A 253 26.12 -5.11 17.35
CA TYR A 253 25.13 -4.17 16.83
C TYR A 253 24.03 -4.91 16.07
N PHE A 254 22.81 -4.62 16.46
CA PHE A 254 21.60 -5.08 15.77
C PHE A 254 20.92 -3.88 15.12
N THR A 255 20.40 -4.11 13.94
CA THR A 255 19.73 -3.05 13.18
C THR A 255 18.36 -3.51 12.78
N ASP A 256 17.35 -2.71 13.08
CA ASP A 256 15.98 -2.87 12.60
C ASP A 256 15.67 -1.71 11.66
N ASP A 257 15.29 -2.00 10.43
CA ASP A 257 14.82 -0.98 9.51
C ASP A 257 13.30 -0.78 9.61
N TRP A 258 12.79 0.28 9.00
CA TRP A 258 11.37 0.63 9.02
C TRP A 258 10.45 -0.47 8.48
N THR A 259 10.93 -1.35 7.60
CA THR A 259 10.14 -2.47 7.05
C THR A 259 10.03 -3.61 8.04
N GLU A 260 11.12 -3.93 8.77
CA GLU A 260 11.14 -4.94 9.82
C GLU A 260 10.30 -4.50 11.03
N MET A 261 10.40 -3.23 11.41
CA MET A 261 9.59 -2.66 12.50
C MET A 261 8.08 -2.73 12.22
N ASN A 262 7.69 -2.61 10.96
CA ASN A 262 6.29 -2.67 10.51
C ASN A 262 5.96 -3.97 9.75
N ARG A 263 6.73 -5.04 9.95
CA ARG A 263 6.61 -6.29 9.21
C ARG A 263 5.21 -6.90 9.23
N SER A 264 4.54 -6.85 10.37
CA SER A 264 3.17 -7.36 10.51
C SER A 264 2.19 -6.60 9.62
N LEU A 265 2.31 -5.27 9.57
CA LEU A 265 1.48 -4.41 8.72
C LEU A 265 1.74 -4.69 7.24
N PHE A 266 3.01 -4.71 6.81
CA PHE A 266 3.35 -4.98 5.41
C PHE A 266 2.97 -6.40 4.98
N SER A 267 3.08 -7.38 5.88
CA SER A 267 2.60 -8.74 5.62
C SER A 267 1.09 -8.80 5.44
N ALA A 268 0.33 -8.07 6.24
CA ALA A 268 -1.12 -7.96 6.11
C ALA A 268 -1.52 -7.27 4.79
N LEU A 269 -0.88 -6.16 4.44
CA LEU A 269 -1.12 -5.44 3.18
C LEU A 269 -0.76 -6.30 1.96
N TRP A 270 0.32 -7.09 2.03
CA TRP A 270 0.68 -8.02 0.97
C TRP A 270 -0.36 -9.13 0.80
N LEU A 271 -0.83 -9.72 1.91
CA LEU A 271 -1.87 -10.74 1.89
C LEU A 271 -3.18 -10.19 1.32
N GLU A 272 -3.55 -8.97 1.68
CA GLU A 272 -4.72 -8.27 1.15
C GLU A 272 -4.59 -8.04 -0.36
N LYS A 273 -3.45 -7.53 -0.84
CA LYS A 273 -3.16 -7.36 -2.28
C LYS A 273 -3.26 -8.70 -3.02
N MET A 274 -2.76 -9.78 -2.43
CA MET A 274 -2.84 -11.12 -3.00
C MET A 274 -4.28 -11.62 -3.08
N ALA A 275 -5.09 -11.45 -2.02
CA ALA A 275 -6.49 -11.85 -1.98
C ALA A 275 -7.34 -11.09 -3.02
N ILE A 276 -7.14 -9.77 -3.13
CA ILE A 276 -7.80 -8.93 -4.14
C ILE A 276 -7.38 -9.37 -5.54
N SER A 277 -6.08 -9.59 -5.78
CA SER A 277 -5.58 -10.03 -7.09
C SER A 277 -6.14 -11.38 -7.50
N LEU A 278 -6.27 -12.32 -6.55
CA LEU A 278 -6.91 -13.62 -6.80
C LEU A 278 -8.39 -13.47 -7.14
N THR A 279 -9.14 -12.68 -6.36
CA THR A 279 -10.56 -12.44 -6.59
C THR A 279 -10.82 -11.83 -7.97
N ILE A 280 -10.01 -10.84 -8.35
CA ILE A 280 -10.12 -10.19 -9.64
C ILE A 280 -9.66 -11.12 -10.77
N GLY A 281 -8.63 -11.94 -10.52
CA GLY A 281 -8.23 -13.00 -11.46
C GLY A 281 -9.37 -13.97 -11.78
N LEU A 282 -10.20 -14.31 -10.78
CA LEU A 282 -11.42 -15.09 -10.99
C LEU A 282 -12.46 -14.35 -11.84
N ILE A 283 -12.63 -13.06 -11.65
CA ILE A 283 -13.54 -12.24 -12.46
C ILE A 283 -13.07 -12.22 -13.93
N VAL A 284 -11.77 -12.02 -14.16
CA VAL A 284 -11.19 -12.08 -15.52
C VAL A 284 -11.36 -13.48 -16.14
N MET A 285 -11.21 -14.54 -15.35
CA MET A 285 -11.47 -15.90 -15.79
C MET A 285 -12.92 -16.10 -16.22
N VAL A 286 -13.90 -15.60 -15.48
CA VAL A 286 -15.33 -15.62 -15.85
C VAL A 286 -15.56 -14.86 -17.15
N ALA A 287 -14.93 -13.69 -17.33
CA ALA A 287 -15.00 -12.94 -18.58
C ALA A 287 -14.41 -13.74 -19.75
N ALA A 288 -13.31 -14.46 -19.54
CA ALA A 288 -12.72 -15.35 -20.55
C ALA A 288 -13.64 -16.52 -20.91
N LEU A 289 -14.29 -17.14 -19.95
CA LEU A 289 -15.28 -18.20 -20.20
C LEU A 289 -16.50 -17.66 -20.97
N ASN A 290 -16.89 -16.41 -20.73
CA ASN A 290 -17.93 -15.76 -21.51
C ASN A 290 -17.52 -15.56 -22.99
N ILE A 291 -16.23 -15.22 -23.25
CA ILE A 291 -15.69 -15.20 -24.62
C ILE A 291 -15.76 -16.57 -25.26
N VAL A 292 -15.39 -17.64 -24.55
CA VAL A 292 -15.49 -19.04 -25.07
C VAL A 292 -16.92 -19.37 -25.45
N ALA A 293 -17.87 -19.13 -24.54
CA ALA A 293 -19.29 -19.39 -24.80
C ALA A 293 -19.82 -18.60 -26.00
N SER A 294 -19.48 -17.33 -26.10
CA SER A 294 -19.87 -16.44 -27.18
C SER A 294 -19.32 -16.90 -28.55
N LEU A 295 -18.04 -17.30 -28.58
CA LEU A 295 -17.40 -17.79 -29.80
C LEU A 295 -17.99 -19.15 -30.22
N ILE A 296 -18.33 -20.03 -29.29
CA ILE A 296 -19.02 -21.30 -29.62
C ILE A 296 -20.37 -21.02 -30.24
N LEU A 297 -21.19 -20.13 -29.69
CA LEU A 297 -22.48 -19.74 -30.26
C LEU A 297 -22.30 -19.11 -31.65
N LEU A 298 -21.30 -18.25 -31.81
CA LEU A 298 -20.97 -17.63 -33.09
C LEU A 298 -20.59 -18.68 -34.14
N VAL A 299 -19.77 -19.68 -33.79
CA VAL A 299 -19.39 -20.80 -34.66
C VAL A 299 -20.63 -21.60 -35.09
N MET A 300 -21.53 -21.88 -34.14
CA MET A 300 -22.79 -22.60 -34.44
C MET A 300 -23.67 -21.83 -35.42
N GLU A 301 -23.81 -20.52 -35.24
CA GLU A 301 -24.61 -19.68 -36.13
C GLU A 301 -23.97 -19.49 -37.53
N LYS A 302 -22.62 -19.45 -37.56
CA LYS A 302 -21.85 -19.31 -38.80
C LYS A 302 -21.49 -20.64 -39.49
N HIS A 303 -22.07 -21.73 -39.03
CA HIS A 303 -21.77 -23.07 -39.51
C HIS A 303 -21.85 -23.20 -41.05
N ARG A 304 -22.88 -22.61 -41.67
CA ARG A 304 -23.09 -22.58 -43.12
C ARG A 304 -22.03 -21.73 -43.85
N ASP A 305 -21.71 -20.56 -43.31
CA ASP A 305 -20.67 -19.67 -43.86
C ASP A 305 -19.30 -20.35 -43.85
N ILE A 306 -18.96 -21.06 -42.73
CA ILE A 306 -17.74 -21.85 -42.61
C ILE A 306 -17.67 -22.96 -43.62
N ALA A 307 -18.79 -23.68 -43.84
CA ALA A 307 -18.86 -24.73 -44.85
C ALA A 307 -18.61 -24.20 -46.28
N ILE A 308 -19.23 -23.07 -46.64
CA ILE A 308 -19.00 -22.40 -47.91
C ILE A 308 -17.53 -21.99 -48.08
N LEU A 309 -16.92 -21.38 -47.06
CA LEU A 309 -15.51 -21.02 -47.13
C LEU A 309 -14.59 -22.23 -47.33
N LYS A 310 -14.88 -23.37 -46.67
CA LYS A 310 -14.12 -24.60 -46.82
C LYS A 310 -14.31 -25.23 -48.23
N THR A 311 -15.51 -25.21 -48.80
CA THR A 311 -15.75 -25.68 -50.17
C THR A 311 -15.07 -24.81 -51.23
N MET A 312 -14.85 -23.52 -50.92
CA MET A 312 -14.06 -22.59 -51.74
C MET A 312 -12.55 -22.74 -51.57
N GLY A 313 -12.08 -23.66 -50.70
CA GLY A 313 -10.67 -23.98 -50.53
C GLY A 313 -10.01 -23.38 -49.28
N ALA A 314 -10.79 -22.78 -48.39
CA ALA A 314 -10.23 -22.31 -47.12
C ALA A 314 -9.78 -23.49 -46.22
N GLY A 315 -8.51 -23.51 -45.87
CA GLY A 315 -7.94 -24.54 -44.98
C GLY A 315 -8.42 -24.40 -43.55
N ALA A 316 -8.27 -25.48 -42.76
CA ALA A 316 -8.58 -25.48 -41.33
C ALA A 316 -7.80 -24.38 -40.56
N GLY A 317 -6.55 -24.10 -40.98
CA GLY A 317 -5.72 -23.02 -40.40
C GLY A 317 -6.32 -21.64 -40.59
N SER A 318 -6.86 -21.33 -41.81
CA SER A 318 -7.48 -20.02 -42.07
C SER A 318 -8.78 -19.83 -41.27
N VAL A 319 -9.59 -20.91 -41.13
CA VAL A 319 -10.79 -20.86 -40.29
C VAL A 319 -10.43 -20.63 -38.83
N THR A 320 -9.40 -21.34 -38.31
CA THR A 320 -8.89 -21.11 -36.93
C THR A 320 -8.43 -19.66 -36.76
N ALA A 321 -7.66 -19.13 -37.72
CA ALA A 321 -7.14 -17.76 -37.66
C ALA A 321 -8.27 -16.71 -37.66
N ILE A 322 -9.34 -16.89 -38.42
CA ILE A 322 -10.51 -15.99 -38.46
C ILE A 322 -11.13 -15.87 -37.06
N PHE A 323 -11.43 -16.98 -36.40
CA PHE A 323 -12.07 -16.98 -35.09
C PHE A 323 -11.11 -16.54 -33.97
N MET A 324 -9.81 -16.87 -34.07
CA MET A 324 -8.79 -16.34 -33.16
C MET A 324 -8.66 -14.82 -33.28
N MET A 325 -8.68 -14.27 -34.48
CA MET A 325 -8.66 -12.82 -34.70
C MET A 325 -9.91 -12.13 -34.15
N GLN A 326 -11.08 -12.74 -34.26
CA GLN A 326 -12.31 -12.20 -33.67
C GLN A 326 -12.20 -12.08 -32.16
N GLY A 327 -11.76 -13.13 -31.46
CA GLY A 327 -11.56 -13.10 -30.03
C GLY A 327 -10.46 -12.14 -29.59
N LEU A 328 -9.37 -12.05 -30.37
CA LEU A 328 -8.32 -11.07 -30.15
C LEU A 328 -8.83 -9.63 -30.29
N ILE A 329 -9.67 -9.34 -31.30
CA ILE A 329 -10.28 -8.01 -31.47
C ILE A 329 -11.19 -7.68 -30.28
N ILE A 330 -12.06 -8.62 -29.88
CA ILE A 330 -12.92 -8.45 -28.69
C ILE A 330 -12.06 -8.19 -27.44
N GLY A 331 -11.01 -8.98 -27.24
CA GLY A 331 -10.07 -8.82 -26.14
C GLY A 331 -9.33 -7.49 -26.16
N LEU A 332 -8.79 -7.08 -27.31
CA LEU A 332 -8.09 -5.80 -27.48
C LEU A 332 -9.01 -4.61 -27.25
N VAL A 333 -10.18 -4.59 -27.88
CA VAL A 333 -11.15 -3.49 -27.73
C VAL A 333 -11.64 -3.42 -26.29
N GLY A 334 -12.04 -4.56 -25.72
CA GLY A 334 -12.49 -4.62 -24.32
C GLY A 334 -11.41 -4.19 -23.32
N THR A 335 -10.18 -4.67 -23.51
CA THR A 335 -9.05 -4.31 -22.64
C THR A 335 -8.67 -2.83 -22.77
N THR A 336 -8.57 -2.30 -23.99
CA THR A 336 -8.19 -0.88 -24.19
C THR A 336 -9.25 0.07 -23.64
N VAL A 337 -10.53 -0.19 -23.90
CA VAL A 337 -11.64 0.62 -23.38
C VAL A 337 -11.74 0.48 -21.87
N GLY A 338 -11.61 -0.74 -21.33
CA GLY A 338 -11.62 -1.01 -19.89
C GLY A 338 -10.45 -0.34 -19.16
N ALA A 339 -9.25 -0.44 -19.70
CA ALA A 339 -8.05 0.20 -19.15
C ALA A 339 -8.17 1.74 -19.19
N ALA A 340 -8.62 2.32 -20.30
CA ALA A 340 -8.82 3.75 -20.44
C ALA A 340 -9.91 4.28 -19.49
N ALA A 341 -11.02 3.57 -19.36
CA ALA A 341 -12.11 3.91 -18.44
C ALA A 341 -11.68 3.76 -16.98
N GLY A 342 -10.95 2.67 -16.65
CA GLY A 342 -10.41 2.44 -15.31
C GLY A 342 -9.40 3.50 -14.89
N TYR A 343 -8.46 3.84 -15.78
CA TYR A 343 -7.50 4.92 -15.54
C TYR A 343 -8.20 6.28 -15.38
N GLY A 344 -9.11 6.61 -16.32
CA GLY A 344 -9.85 7.88 -16.27
C GLY A 344 -10.69 8.03 -15.00
N LEU A 345 -11.39 6.95 -14.59
CA LEU A 345 -12.19 6.97 -13.37
C LEU A 345 -11.30 7.07 -12.12
N SER A 346 -10.20 6.32 -12.05
CA SER A 346 -9.22 6.43 -10.96
C SER A 346 -8.65 7.85 -10.85
N PHE A 347 -8.30 8.46 -11.98
CA PHE A 347 -7.82 9.85 -12.02
C PHE A 347 -8.87 10.85 -11.51
N VAL A 348 -10.13 10.69 -11.91
CA VAL A 348 -11.24 11.56 -11.46
C VAL A 348 -11.47 11.39 -9.96
N LEU A 349 -11.51 10.15 -9.46
CA LEU A 349 -11.72 9.84 -8.04
C LEU A 349 -10.62 10.44 -7.17
N ASP A 350 -9.36 10.33 -7.60
CA ASP A 350 -8.20 10.89 -6.91
C ASP A 350 -8.21 12.41 -6.94
N ARG A 351 -8.40 13.01 -8.12
CA ARG A 351 -8.33 14.47 -8.32
C ARG A 351 -9.39 15.24 -7.54
N TYR A 352 -10.60 14.70 -7.47
CA TYR A 352 -11.73 15.35 -6.78
C TYR A 352 -11.92 14.85 -5.35
N LYS A 353 -11.10 13.89 -4.88
CA LYS A 353 -11.17 13.34 -3.50
C LYS A 353 -12.58 12.95 -3.10
N LEU A 354 -13.30 12.27 -4.02
CA LEU A 354 -14.73 12.02 -3.90
C LEU A 354 -15.04 11.05 -2.75
N ILE A 355 -14.13 10.12 -2.44
CA ILE A 355 -14.34 9.13 -1.39
C ILE A 355 -13.58 9.58 -0.14
N ARG A 356 -14.33 10.06 0.85
CA ARG A 356 -13.80 10.41 2.16
C ARG A 356 -14.01 9.25 3.13
N VAL A 357 -13.01 9.01 3.95
CA VAL A 357 -13.05 7.95 4.97
C VAL A 357 -12.76 8.53 6.35
N PRO A 358 -13.30 7.94 7.43
CA PRO A 358 -12.98 8.35 8.79
C PRO A 358 -11.47 8.17 9.06
N VAL A 359 -10.80 9.24 9.49
CA VAL A 359 -9.35 9.27 9.70
C VAL A 359 -8.92 8.35 10.84
N ASP A 360 -9.75 8.24 11.87
CA ASP A 360 -9.58 7.40 13.05
C ASP A 360 -9.58 5.89 12.76
N VAL A 361 -10.16 5.47 11.62
CA VAL A 361 -10.23 4.06 11.20
C VAL A 361 -9.18 3.75 10.11
N TYR A 362 -9.10 4.61 9.10
CA TYR A 362 -8.29 4.35 7.90
C TYR A 362 -6.98 5.12 7.86
N GLN A 363 -6.73 5.97 8.85
CA GLN A 363 -5.52 6.82 8.97
C GLN A 363 -5.29 7.79 7.79
N VAL A 364 -6.23 7.84 6.84
CA VAL A 364 -6.23 8.74 5.68
C VAL A 364 -7.55 9.49 5.61
N SER A 365 -7.51 10.76 5.16
CA SER A 365 -8.72 11.61 5.06
C SER A 365 -9.55 11.34 3.80
N HIS A 366 -8.94 10.76 2.78
CA HIS A 366 -9.57 10.38 1.52
C HIS A 366 -8.86 9.15 0.96
N VAL A 367 -9.57 8.43 0.11
CA VAL A 367 -9.03 7.25 -0.56
C VAL A 367 -8.16 7.70 -1.74
N PRO A 368 -6.83 7.45 -1.71
CA PRO A 368 -5.95 7.77 -2.82
C PRO A 368 -6.05 6.69 -3.90
N PHE A 369 -6.06 7.10 -5.17
CA PHE A 369 -6.04 6.21 -6.34
C PHE A 369 -4.76 6.45 -7.14
N HIS A 370 -3.75 5.64 -6.93
CA HIS A 370 -2.49 5.75 -7.65
C HIS A 370 -2.31 4.58 -8.61
N VAL A 371 -2.23 4.89 -9.92
CA VAL A 371 -2.00 3.87 -10.95
C VAL A 371 -0.50 3.70 -11.16
N ASP A 372 0.05 2.59 -10.71
CA ASP A 372 1.43 2.22 -11.02
C ASP A 372 1.54 1.83 -12.51
N PRO A 373 2.45 2.43 -13.28
CA PRO A 373 2.66 2.10 -14.68
C PRO A 373 2.99 0.62 -14.92
N VAL A 374 3.72 -0.03 -14.02
CA VAL A 374 4.09 -1.44 -14.14
C VAL A 374 2.87 -2.33 -13.96
N ASP A 375 2.09 -2.12 -12.90
CA ASP A 375 0.86 -2.83 -12.63
C ASP A 375 -0.14 -2.63 -13.78
N PHE A 376 -0.27 -1.41 -14.31
CA PHE A 376 -1.15 -1.08 -15.42
C PHE A 376 -0.81 -1.83 -16.70
N VAL A 377 0.46 -1.85 -17.10
CA VAL A 377 0.93 -2.60 -18.28
C VAL A 377 0.75 -4.10 -18.07
N MET A 378 1.05 -4.61 -16.89
CA MET A 378 0.89 -6.03 -16.55
C MET A 378 -0.57 -6.47 -16.68
N VAL A 379 -1.52 -5.67 -16.21
CA VAL A 379 -2.96 -5.93 -16.35
C VAL A 379 -3.38 -6.02 -17.82
N ILE A 380 -2.95 -5.06 -18.64
CA ILE A 380 -3.28 -5.04 -20.08
C ILE A 380 -2.74 -6.30 -20.76
N VAL A 381 -1.47 -6.64 -20.54
CA VAL A 381 -0.82 -7.81 -21.14
C VAL A 381 -1.49 -9.10 -20.68
N ALA A 382 -1.76 -9.23 -19.37
CA ALA A 382 -2.42 -10.41 -18.83
C ALA A 382 -3.84 -10.58 -19.37
N ALA A 383 -4.63 -9.50 -19.43
CA ALA A 383 -5.99 -9.54 -19.97
C ALA A 383 -6.01 -9.95 -21.44
N ILE A 384 -5.14 -9.39 -22.28
CA ILE A 384 -5.02 -9.78 -23.69
C ILE A 384 -4.59 -11.25 -23.82
N ALA A 385 -3.61 -11.69 -23.01
CA ALA A 385 -3.15 -13.07 -23.04
C ALA A 385 -4.27 -14.06 -22.66
N VAL A 386 -5.03 -13.77 -21.61
CA VAL A 386 -6.17 -14.57 -21.17
C VAL A 386 -7.25 -14.63 -22.26
N CYS A 387 -7.60 -13.48 -22.86
CA CYS A 387 -8.55 -13.42 -23.97
C CYS A 387 -8.06 -14.26 -25.18
N PHE A 388 -6.79 -14.16 -25.53
CA PHE A 388 -6.19 -14.93 -26.61
C PHE A 388 -6.25 -16.44 -26.35
N VAL A 389 -5.85 -16.88 -25.16
CA VAL A 389 -5.89 -18.30 -24.77
C VAL A 389 -7.31 -18.84 -24.79
N ALA A 390 -8.29 -18.07 -24.30
CA ALA A 390 -9.69 -18.42 -24.29
C ALA A 390 -10.26 -18.71 -25.72
N THR A 391 -9.70 -18.05 -26.74
CA THR A 391 -10.17 -18.22 -28.13
C THR A 391 -9.65 -19.47 -28.82
N ILE A 392 -8.59 -20.11 -28.27
CA ILE A 392 -7.94 -21.27 -28.95
C ILE A 392 -8.89 -22.45 -29.06
N TYR A 393 -9.65 -22.78 -28.03
CA TYR A 393 -10.55 -23.93 -28.04
C TYR A 393 -11.71 -23.77 -29.04
N PRO A 394 -12.51 -22.67 -29.00
CA PRO A 394 -13.62 -22.50 -29.96
C PRO A 394 -13.15 -22.41 -31.42
N SER A 395 -12.01 -21.75 -31.66
CA SER A 395 -11.47 -21.58 -33.01
C SER A 395 -11.04 -22.93 -33.62
N ARG A 396 -10.41 -23.80 -32.81
CA ARG A 396 -10.07 -25.16 -33.26
C ARG A 396 -11.30 -26.03 -33.49
N GLN A 397 -12.35 -25.85 -32.70
CA GLN A 397 -13.62 -26.55 -32.89
C GLN A 397 -14.30 -26.12 -34.22
N ALA A 398 -14.29 -24.81 -34.51
CA ALA A 398 -14.77 -24.28 -35.79
C ALA A 398 -14.05 -24.89 -37.01
N ALA A 399 -12.72 -25.03 -36.89
CA ALA A 399 -11.91 -25.61 -37.98
C ALA A 399 -12.16 -27.09 -38.24
N ARG A 400 -12.68 -27.84 -37.27
CA ARG A 400 -12.98 -29.29 -37.41
C ARG A 400 -14.36 -29.59 -38.01
N LEU A 401 -15.20 -28.59 -38.28
CA LEU A 401 -16.52 -28.76 -38.88
C LEU A 401 -16.42 -29.39 -40.25
N ASP A 402 -17.22 -30.46 -40.47
CA ASP A 402 -17.33 -31.16 -41.76
C ASP A 402 -18.28 -30.42 -42.69
N PRO A 403 -17.81 -29.89 -43.83
CA PRO A 403 -18.66 -29.15 -44.77
C PRO A 403 -19.81 -29.99 -45.34
N ALA A 404 -19.64 -31.33 -45.47
CA ALA A 404 -20.68 -32.20 -46.00
C ALA A 404 -21.87 -32.35 -45.03
N GLN A 405 -21.60 -32.40 -43.73
CA GLN A 405 -22.66 -32.45 -42.71
C GLN A 405 -23.36 -31.09 -42.56
N ALA A 406 -22.60 -30.00 -42.68
CA ALA A 406 -23.10 -28.63 -42.54
C ALA A 406 -24.09 -28.20 -43.65
N LEU A 407 -23.96 -28.75 -44.84
CA LEU A 407 -24.82 -28.44 -46.01
C LEU A 407 -25.97 -29.42 -46.17
N ARG A 408 -26.00 -30.53 -45.43
CA ARG A 408 -26.99 -31.62 -45.56
C ARG A 408 -28.23 -31.44 -44.67
N TYR A 409 -28.11 -30.71 -43.58
CA TYR A 409 -29.24 -30.43 -42.68
C TYR A 409 -29.84 -29.06 -42.97
N GLU A 410 -31.03 -29.07 -43.61
CA GLU A 410 -32.03 -28.00 -43.53
C GLU A 410 -32.88 -28.17 -42.29
#